data_84e9c8a17d32b96d2e68da85a7ec0100
#
_entry.id   84e9c8a17d32b96d2e68da85a7ec0100
#
_cell.length_a   1.000
_cell.length_b   1.000
_cell.length_c   1.000
_cell.angle_alpha   90.00
_cell.angle_beta   90.00
_cell.angle_gamma   90.00
#
_symmetry.space_group_name_H-M   'P 1'
#
loop_
_entity.id
_entity.type
_entity.pdbx_description
1 polymer ?
#
loop_
_entity_poly.entity_id
_entity_poly.type
_entity_poly.pdbx_seq_one_letter_code
_entity_poly.pdbx_strand_id
1 'polypeptide(L)'
;MNLMNMRLGEHLRLTLFGTSHGPKVGITLEGVPKGLMVDFEGIRKAMNTRRPGGRYASKRKEEDAVLVLSGVEQGRTTGEVVELSILNQDAKSKDYSFLPDHPRPGHQDMVMHKRTNGQADLRGGGMSSARLTAPLVAAAAFVAPLLTSRGIEVEAHVGAIASVESKPMNTQPERWANEACKEMRCRDPEAAKRMVEVVEHHRMNLNSVGSRVDLTVQGLPLGLGEPWFDGIEPAMARAMMSIPAARGVTFGRGFDVVGMTGKEHNDSWGGTPNAPVLLGDKPDGVLAGLATGAPIHCSVAFKPPSSIAAEQVTLNINTGSMEPLVVKGRHDPVLGPRAVAVVEAMAMLVLTDLALRGGFIDE
;
A
#
# COMPACT_ATOMS: atom_id res chain seq x y z
N MET A 1 -24.79 7.41 13.88
CA MET A 1 -23.38 7.66 13.47
C MET A 1 -23.31 7.52 11.96
N ASN A 2 -22.99 8.57 11.21
CA ASN A 2 -22.79 8.43 9.75
C ASN A 2 -21.66 7.42 9.52
N LEU A 3 -21.96 6.31 8.83
CA LEU A 3 -20.96 5.32 8.45
C LEU A 3 -19.84 6.02 7.66
N MET A 4 -18.61 5.85 8.11
CA MET A 4 -17.44 6.34 7.36
C MET A 4 -17.32 5.52 6.08
N ASN A 5 -17.11 6.20 4.96
CA ASN A 5 -16.94 5.52 3.67
C ASN A 5 -15.54 4.90 3.59
N MET A 6 -15.47 3.57 3.43
CA MET A 6 -14.23 2.81 3.25
C MET A 6 -14.23 2.06 1.91
N ARG A 7 -14.68 2.73 0.85
CA ARG A 7 -14.87 2.16 -0.49
C ARG A 7 -13.85 2.72 -1.48
N LEU A 8 -13.44 1.85 -2.40
CA LEU A 8 -12.58 2.16 -3.55
C LEU A 8 -13.08 1.37 -4.76
N GLY A 9 -12.89 1.90 -5.98
CA GLY A 9 -13.27 1.29 -7.24
C GLY A 9 -14.71 1.60 -7.64
N GLU A 10 -15.00 1.46 -8.93
CA GLU A 10 -16.31 1.74 -9.54
C GLU A 10 -16.97 0.45 -10.09
N HIS A 11 -16.24 -0.37 -10.84
CA HIS A 11 -16.68 -1.68 -11.32
C HIS A 11 -16.26 -2.76 -10.31
N LEU A 12 -14.95 -2.91 -10.07
CA LEU A 12 -14.44 -3.72 -8.96
C LEU A 12 -14.52 -2.90 -7.68
N ARG A 13 -15.67 -2.94 -7.00
CA ARG A 13 -15.89 -2.15 -5.79
C ARG A 13 -15.42 -2.87 -4.55
N LEU A 14 -14.51 -2.23 -3.84
CA LEU A 14 -13.92 -2.72 -2.61
C LEU A 14 -14.57 -2.03 -1.42
N THR A 15 -14.93 -2.75 -0.37
CA THR A 15 -15.35 -2.17 0.91
C THR A 15 -14.60 -2.84 2.05
N LEU A 16 -13.75 -2.06 2.75
CA LEU A 16 -13.06 -2.52 3.96
C LEU A 16 -14.00 -2.49 5.17
N PHE A 17 -13.85 -3.47 6.07
CA PHE A 17 -14.57 -3.53 7.34
C PHE A 17 -13.69 -4.04 8.48
N GLY A 18 -14.17 -3.81 9.72
CA GLY A 18 -13.50 -4.23 10.94
C GLY A 18 -12.55 -3.18 11.53
N THR A 19 -11.90 -3.51 12.62
CA THR A 19 -10.94 -2.67 13.36
C THR A 19 -9.79 -3.51 13.87
N SER A 20 -8.64 -2.88 14.15
CA SER A 20 -7.42 -3.58 14.57
C SER A 20 -7.53 -4.36 15.88
N HIS A 21 -8.48 -4.00 16.75
CA HIS A 21 -8.76 -4.64 18.04
C HIS A 21 -10.18 -5.25 18.12
N GLY A 22 -10.91 -5.24 17.00
CA GLY A 22 -12.13 -6.04 16.83
C GLY A 22 -11.81 -7.51 16.56
N PRO A 23 -12.83 -8.36 16.43
CA PRO A 23 -12.63 -9.80 16.24
C PRO A 23 -12.00 -10.15 14.90
N LYS A 24 -12.26 -9.38 13.85
CA LYS A 24 -11.76 -9.58 12.49
C LYS A 24 -11.60 -8.26 11.73
N VAL A 25 -10.80 -8.30 10.67
CA VAL A 25 -10.77 -7.31 9.59
C VAL A 25 -11.07 -8.03 8.28
N GLY A 26 -11.62 -7.32 7.30
CA GLY A 26 -11.95 -7.94 6.03
C GLY A 26 -12.26 -6.93 4.94
N ILE A 27 -12.63 -7.48 3.79
CA ILE A 27 -12.98 -6.73 2.59
C ILE A 27 -14.07 -7.47 1.82
N THR A 28 -15.01 -6.72 1.26
CA THR A 28 -15.91 -7.24 0.24
C THR A 28 -15.49 -6.74 -1.13
N LEU A 29 -15.64 -7.59 -2.14
CA LEU A 29 -15.38 -7.32 -3.55
C LEU A 29 -16.68 -7.53 -4.32
N GLU A 30 -17.18 -6.50 -4.97
CA GLU A 30 -18.28 -6.54 -5.91
C GLU A 30 -17.73 -6.36 -7.33
N GLY A 31 -18.32 -7.00 -8.34
CA GLY A 31 -17.87 -6.90 -9.74
C GLY A 31 -16.68 -7.81 -10.10
N VAL A 32 -16.44 -8.86 -9.31
CA VAL A 32 -15.47 -9.89 -9.71
C VAL A 32 -16.10 -10.79 -10.78
N PRO A 33 -15.46 -11.00 -11.95
CA PRO A 33 -15.97 -11.85 -13.01
C PRO A 33 -16.30 -13.25 -12.54
N LYS A 34 -17.38 -13.83 -13.08
CA LYS A 34 -17.78 -15.22 -12.79
C LYS A 34 -16.79 -16.20 -13.41
N GLY A 35 -16.49 -17.29 -12.68
CA GLY A 35 -15.65 -18.38 -13.19
C GLY A 35 -14.16 -18.19 -13.03
N LEU A 36 -13.70 -17.06 -12.46
CA LEU A 36 -12.29 -16.87 -12.12
C LEU A 36 -11.83 -17.99 -11.18
N MET A 37 -10.76 -18.70 -11.56
CA MET A 37 -10.11 -19.70 -10.71
C MET A 37 -9.36 -18.99 -9.58
N VAL A 38 -9.67 -19.34 -8.34
CA VAL A 38 -9.02 -18.73 -7.17
C VAL A 38 -7.67 -19.41 -6.90
N ASP A 39 -6.60 -18.63 -6.93
CA ASP A 39 -5.26 -19.08 -6.54
C ASP A 39 -5.03 -18.92 -5.03
N PHE A 40 -5.50 -19.89 -4.25
CA PHE A 40 -5.34 -19.90 -2.79
C PHE A 40 -3.86 -19.90 -2.35
N GLU A 41 -2.98 -20.53 -3.14
CA GLU A 41 -1.54 -20.55 -2.85
C GLU A 41 -0.91 -19.20 -3.12
N GLY A 42 -1.29 -18.52 -4.20
CA GLY A 42 -0.89 -17.14 -4.49
C GLY A 42 -1.31 -16.19 -3.40
N ILE A 43 -2.56 -16.31 -2.91
CA ILE A 43 -3.05 -15.51 -1.76
C ILE A 43 -2.17 -15.77 -0.53
N ARG A 44 -1.89 -17.03 -0.20
CA ARG A 44 -1.02 -17.40 0.93
C ARG A 44 0.39 -16.81 0.80
N LYS A 45 0.99 -16.87 -0.39
CA LYS A 45 2.31 -16.28 -0.68
C LYS A 45 2.31 -14.76 -0.51
N ALA A 46 1.31 -14.06 -1.06
CA ALA A 46 1.17 -12.62 -0.93
C ALA A 46 1.02 -12.20 0.54
N MET A 47 0.19 -12.91 1.31
CA MET A 47 0.02 -12.65 2.73
C MET A 47 1.32 -12.89 3.51
N ASN A 48 2.09 -13.91 3.19
CA ASN A 48 3.41 -14.15 3.79
C ASN A 48 4.40 -13.03 3.48
N THR A 49 4.37 -12.47 2.27
CA THR A 49 5.21 -11.33 1.89
C THR A 49 4.89 -10.08 2.72
N ARG A 50 3.61 -9.86 3.05
CA ARG A 50 3.17 -8.74 3.90
C ARG A 50 3.55 -8.91 5.36
N ARG A 51 3.64 -10.14 5.86
CA ARG A 51 3.89 -10.40 7.30
C ARG A 51 5.17 -9.73 7.78
N PRO A 52 5.16 -9.21 9.03
CA PRO A 52 6.41 -8.82 9.67
C PRO A 52 7.24 -10.08 9.92
N GLY A 53 8.34 -10.22 9.22
CA GLY A 53 9.23 -11.38 9.32
C GLY A 53 10.68 -11.03 9.57
N GLY A 54 11.03 -9.75 9.47
CA GLY A 54 12.40 -9.25 9.63
C GLY A 54 12.72 -8.78 11.05
N ARG A 55 14.01 -8.60 11.34
CA ARG A 55 14.56 -8.09 12.60
C ARG A 55 13.99 -6.72 13.01
N TYR A 56 13.60 -5.91 12.04
CA TYR A 56 13.11 -4.53 12.21
C TYR A 56 11.59 -4.41 12.09
N ALA A 57 10.87 -5.51 11.98
CA ALA A 57 9.42 -5.52 11.96
C ALA A 57 8.82 -5.82 13.34
N SER A 58 7.58 -5.43 13.57
CA SER A 58 6.88 -5.72 14.82
C SER A 58 6.82 -7.23 15.06
N LYS A 59 7.02 -7.64 16.32
CA LYS A 59 7.01 -9.07 16.73
C LYS A 59 5.60 -9.68 16.76
N ARG A 60 4.65 -9.19 15.97
CA ARG A 60 3.33 -9.81 15.83
C ARG A 60 3.46 -11.14 15.09
N LYS A 61 2.90 -12.21 15.70
CA LYS A 61 2.86 -13.56 15.12
C LYS A 61 1.41 -13.94 14.82
N GLU A 62 0.80 -13.24 13.85
CA GLU A 62 -0.51 -13.64 13.34
C GLU A 62 -0.32 -14.44 12.06
N GLU A 63 -1.05 -15.55 11.92
CA GLU A 63 -0.96 -16.38 10.71
C GLU A 63 -1.56 -15.67 9.49
N ASP A 64 -2.39 -14.63 9.71
CA ASP A 64 -3.09 -13.88 8.67
C ASP A 64 -3.80 -14.81 7.65
N ALA A 65 -4.35 -15.93 8.15
CA ALA A 65 -5.12 -16.85 7.33
C ALA A 65 -6.34 -16.14 6.76
N VAL A 66 -6.48 -16.17 5.45
CA VAL A 66 -7.60 -15.57 4.73
C VAL A 66 -8.74 -16.56 4.66
N LEU A 67 -9.89 -16.18 5.17
CA LEU A 67 -11.15 -16.93 5.06
C LEU A 67 -11.98 -16.34 3.92
N VAL A 68 -12.35 -17.15 2.95
CA VAL A 68 -13.32 -16.78 1.90
C VAL A 68 -14.71 -17.18 2.42
N LEU A 69 -15.57 -16.19 2.68
CA LEU A 69 -16.87 -16.42 3.34
C LEU A 69 -18.03 -16.45 2.33
N SER A 70 -17.86 -15.85 1.15
CA SER A 70 -18.88 -15.86 0.08
C SER A 70 -18.26 -15.66 -1.30
N GLY A 71 -19.05 -15.83 -2.36
CA GLY A 71 -18.70 -15.51 -3.75
C GLY A 71 -17.80 -16.54 -4.44
N VAL A 72 -17.53 -17.69 -3.81
CA VAL A 72 -16.69 -18.77 -4.38
C VAL A 72 -17.35 -20.12 -4.16
N GLU A 73 -17.47 -20.90 -5.24
CA GLU A 73 -17.92 -22.29 -5.22
C GLU A 73 -16.96 -23.16 -6.03
N GLN A 74 -16.60 -24.31 -5.50
CA GLN A 74 -15.68 -25.27 -6.16
C GLN A 74 -14.37 -24.63 -6.66
N GLY A 75 -13.84 -23.63 -5.91
CA GLY A 75 -12.59 -22.93 -6.25
C GLY A 75 -12.73 -21.87 -7.35
N ARG A 76 -13.95 -21.53 -7.78
CA ARG A 76 -14.23 -20.50 -8.78
C ARG A 76 -15.19 -19.45 -8.25
N THR A 77 -15.06 -18.22 -8.74
CA THR A 77 -15.97 -17.14 -8.42
C THR A 77 -17.37 -17.40 -9.04
N THR A 78 -18.41 -17.00 -8.31
CA THR A 78 -19.80 -17.17 -8.75
C THR A 78 -20.37 -15.95 -9.47
N GLY A 79 -19.66 -14.81 -9.42
CA GLY A 79 -20.17 -13.49 -9.84
C GLY A 79 -20.88 -12.72 -8.72
N GLU A 80 -21.13 -13.38 -7.59
CA GLU A 80 -21.68 -12.75 -6.39
C GLU A 80 -20.59 -12.05 -5.58
N VAL A 81 -21.00 -11.29 -4.54
CA VAL A 81 -20.08 -10.58 -3.66
C VAL A 81 -19.10 -11.56 -2.98
N VAL A 82 -17.81 -11.32 -3.17
CA VAL A 82 -16.75 -12.06 -2.47
C VAL A 82 -16.48 -11.37 -1.14
N GLU A 83 -16.55 -12.10 -0.03
CA GLU A 83 -16.11 -11.62 1.29
C GLU A 83 -14.85 -12.37 1.72
N LEU A 84 -13.76 -11.59 1.93
CA LEU A 84 -12.50 -12.06 2.49
C LEU A 84 -12.35 -11.55 3.93
N SER A 85 -12.04 -12.45 4.87
CA SER A 85 -11.94 -12.12 6.29
C SER A 85 -10.68 -12.69 6.92
N ILE A 86 -10.11 -11.95 7.88
CA ILE A 86 -8.89 -12.31 8.62
C ILE A 86 -9.15 -12.07 10.11
N LEU A 87 -8.96 -13.09 10.94
CA LEU A 87 -9.15 -13.01 12.38
C LEU A 87 -8.00 -12.22 13.04
N ASN A 88 -8.33 -11.46 14.07
CA ASN A 88 -7.34 -10.80 14.92
C ASN A 88 -7.06 -11.69 16.14
N GLN A 89 -5.86 -12.27 16.23
CA GLN A 89 -5.47 -13.23 17.28
C GLN A 89 -4.46 -12.69 18.29
N ASP A 90 -3.68 -11.63 17.93
CA ASP A 90 -2.59 -11.08 18.78
C ASP A 90 -2.80 -9.59 19.09
N ALA A 91 -4.02 -9.20 19.47
CA ALA A 91 -4.34 -7.82 19.86
C ALA A 91 -4.02 -7.58 21.34
N LYS A 92 -3.00 -6.74 21.65
CA LYS A 92 -2.61 -6.37 23.02
C LYS A 92 -3.23 -5.05 23.45
N SER A 93 -4.47 -5.10 23.91
CA SER A 93 -5.24 -3.91 24.33
C SER A 93 -4.61 -3.15 25.51
N LYS A 94 -3.85 -3.81 26.37
CA LYS A 94 -3.18 -3.21 27.54
C LYS A 94 -2.10 -2.17 27.15
N ASP A 95 -1.49 -2.30 25.95
CA ASP A 95 -0.47 -1.37 25.47
C ASP A 95 -1.04 0.03 25.17
N TYR A 96 -2.36 0.21 25.19
CA TYR A 96 -3.08 1.46 24.87
C TYR A 96 -3.85 2.04 26.06
N SER A 97 -3.44 1.72 27.30
CA SER A 97 -4.11 2.23 28.52
C SER A 97 -4.03 3.74 28.71
N PHE A 98 -3.13 4.42 28.00
CA PHE A 98 -3.01 5.87 27.98
C PHE A 98 -4.09 6.56 27.13
N LEU A 99 -4.84 5.81 26.32
CA LEU A 99 -5.94 6.33 25.51
C LEU A 99 -7.27 6.27 26.28
N PRO A 100 -8.18 7.23 26.09
CA PRO A 100 -8.07 8.40 25.20
C PRO A 100 -7.30 9.58 25.79
N ASP A 101 -6.90 9.53 27.05
CA ASP A 101 -6.44 10.66 27.87
C ASP A 101 -5.22 11.36 27.23
N HIS A 102 -4.28 10.59 26.74
CA HIS A 102 -3.04 11.09 26.12
C HIS A 102 -2.96 10.68 24.65
N PRO A 103 -3.54 11.45 23.70
CA PRO A 103 -3.45 11.16 22.28
C PRO A 103 -2.00 11.25 21.80
N ARG A 104 -1.56 10.27 21.00
CA ARG A 104 -0.19 10.23 20.48
C ARG A 104 0.09 11.40 19.55
N PRO A 105 1.22 12.10 19.70
CA PRO A 105 1.67 13.08 18.72
C PRO A 105 1.76 12.50 17.31
N GLY A 106 1.34 13.26 16.30
CA GLY A 106 1.38 12.83 14.90
C GLY A 106 0.50 11.63 14.53
N HIS A 107 -0.34 11.13 15.46
CA HIS A 107 -1.30 10.06 15.23
C HIS A 107 -2.74 10.62 15.11
N GLN A 108 -3.65 9.78 14.62
CA GLN A 108 -5.06 10.16 14.43
C GLN A 108 -5.89 10.24 15.73
N ASP A 109 -5.34 9.87 16.87
CA ASP A 109 -6.10 9.65 18.10
C ASP A 109 -7.04 10.83 18.44
N MET A 110 -6.49 12.05 18.49
CA MET A 110 -7.26 13.25 18.81
C MET A 110 -8.35 13.56 17.76
N VAL A 111 -8.00 13.48 16.46
CA VAL A 111 -8.97 13.80 15.40
C VAL A 111 -10.09 12.78 15.33
N MET A 112 -9.77 11.48 15.56
CA MET A 112 -10.78 10.43 15.59
C MET A 112 -11.66 10.52 16.85
N HIS A 113 -11.06 10.82 18.01
CA HIS A 113 -11.79 11.06 19.26
C HIS A 113 -12.82 12.19 19.07
N LYS A 114 -12.41 13.34 18.53
CA LYS A 114 -13.30 14.46 18.23
C LYS A 114 -14.35 14.13 17.18
N ARG A 115 -13.98 13.49 16.09
CA ARG A 115 -14.88 13.11 15.00
C ARG A 115 -16.03 12.21 15.47
N THR A 116 -15.78 11.35 16.45
CA THR A 116 -16.73 10.34 16.93
C THR A 116 -17.31 10.66 18.30
N ASN A 117 -17.06 11.86 18.85
CA ASN A 117 -17.46 12.24 20.22
C ASN A 117 -17.03 11.16 21.25
N GLY A 118 -15.79 10.68 21.14
CA GLY A 118 -15.22 9.68 22.04
C GLY A 118 -15.68 8.23 21.83
N GLN A 119 -16.52 7.94 20.83
CA GLN A 119 -17.11 6.60 20.64
C GLN A 119 -16.20 5.63 19.85
N ALA A 120 -15.14 6.13 19.18
CA ALA A 120 -14.24 5.26 18.41
C ALA A 120 -13.31 4.47 19.32
N ASP A 121 -13.08 3.20 18.95
CA ASP A 121 -11.96 2.44 19.51
C ASP A 121 -10.65 2.94 18.90
N LEU A 122 -9.83 3.63 19.70
CA LEU A 122 -8.57 4.24 19.28
C LEU A 122 -7.38 3.26 19.37
N ARG A 123 -7.57 2.09 20.00
CA ARG A 123 -6.50 1.11 20.19
C ARG A 123 -5.93 0.64 18.85
N GLY A 124 -4.60 0.66 18.72
CA GLY A 124 -3.91 0.25 17.50
C GLY A 124 -4.28 1.02 16.22
N GLY A 125 -4.98 2.18 16.36
CA GLY A 125 -5.48 2.98 15.26
C GLY A 125 -6.87 2.57 14.73
N GLY A 126 -7.56 1.63 15.39
CA GLY A 126 -8.95 1.27 15.08
C GLY A 126 -9.17 0.89 13.62
N MET A 127 -10.15 1.56 12.99
CA MET A 127 -10.49 1.37 11.57
C MET A 127 -9.48 1.98 10.57
N SER A 128 -8.61 2.90 11.02
CA SER A 128 -7.55 3.48 10.18
C SER A 128 -6.19 2.82 10.43
N SER A 129 -6.18 1.69 11.11
CA SER A 129 -4.96 0.93 11.38
C SER A 129 -4.36 0.32 10.12
N ALA A 130 -3.03 0.27 10.05
CA ALA A 130 -2.33 -0.49 9.01
C ALA A 130 -2.67 -2.00 9.01
N ARG A 131 -3.36 -2.52 10.04
CA ARG A 131 -3.94 -3.87 10.06
C ARG A 131 -4.91 -4.08 8.89
N LEU A 132 -5.68 -3.05 8.50
CA LEU A 132 -6.65 -3.11 7.40
C LEU A 132 -5.99 -3.18 6.02
N THR A 133 -4.67 -3.07 5.93
CA THR A 133 -3.96 -3.36 4.68
C THR A 133 -3.85 -4.87 4.39
N ALA A 134 -4.08 -5.75 5.37
CA ALA A 134 -4.05 -7.19 5.15
C ALA A 134 -5.16 -7.67 4.20
N PRO A 135 -6.44 -7.29 4.39
CA PRO A 135 -7.48 -7.59 3.43
C PRO A 135 -7.22 -7.03 2.02
N LEU A 136 -6.57 -5.86 1.89
CA LEU A 136 -6.21 -5.30 0.57
C LEU A 136 -5.21 -6.20 -0.17
N VAL A 137 -4.18 -6.68 0.52
CA VAL A 137 -3.19 -7.61 -0.07
C VAL A 137 -3.85 -8.94 -0.45
N ALA A 138 -4.76 -9.45 0.40
CA ALA A 138 -5.54 -10.65 0.08
C ALA A 138 -6.41 -10.46 -1.16
N ALA A 139 -7.13 -9.32 -1.25
CA ALA A 139 -7.99 -8.99 -2.38
C ALA A 139 -7.21 -8.83 -3.69
N ALA A 140 -6.05 -8.14 -3.64
CA ALA A 140 -5.18 -8.01 -4.80
C ALA A 140 -4.69 -9.37 -5.31
N ALA A 141 -4.23 -10.23 -4.42
CA ALA A 141 -3.82 -11.59 -4.78
C ALA A 141 -4.99 -12.44 -5.31
N PHE A 142 -6.20 -12.22 -4.79
CA PHE A 142 -7.42 -12.90 -5.25
C PHE A 142 -7.74 -12.55 -6.72
N VAL A 143 -7.60 -11.29 -7.13
CA VAL A 143 -7.87 -10.82 -8.49
C VAL A 143 -6.62 -10.80 -9.40
N ALA A 144 -5.44 -11.10 -8.88
CA ALA A 144 -4.17 -11.08 -9.62
C ALA A 144 -4.21 -11.86 -10.95
N PRO A 145 -4.86 -13.04 -11.05
CA PRO A 145 -4.93 -13.78 -12.31
C PRO A 145 -5.56 -12.99 -13.46
N LEU A 146 -6.43 -12.01 -13.18
CA LEU A 146 -7.07 -11.16 -14.19
C LEU A 146 -6.04 -10.26 -14.92
N LEU A 147 -5.02 -9.80 -14.22
CA LEU A 147 -3.94 -8.97 -14.78
C LEU A 147 -2.80 -9.83 -15.34
N THR A 148 -2.34 -10.82 -14.55
CA THR A 148 -1.16 -11.61 -14.91
C THR A 148 -1.38 -12.48 -16.15
N SER A 149 -2.60 -12.98 -16.39
CA SER A 149 -2.97 -13.71 -17.62
C SER A 149 -2.85 -12.85 -18.89
N ARG A 150 -2.76 -11.54 -18.74
CA ARG A 150 -2.59 -10.55 -19.83
C ARG A 150 -1.17 -9.97 -19.90
N GLY A 151 -0.25 -10.54 -19.12
CA GLY A 151 1.14 -10.08 -19.08
C GLY A 151 1.33 -8.74 -18.37
N ILE A 152 0.34 -8.29 -17.58
CA ILE A 152 0.48 -7.09 -16.76
C ILE A 152 1.20 -7.46 -15.47
N GLU A 153 2.34 -6.80 -15.24
CA GLU A 153 3.19 -7.01 -14.08
C GLU A 153 3.25 -5.76 -13.21
N VAL A 154 3.15 -5.95 -11.91
CA VAL A 154 3.22 -4.89 -10.89
C VAL A 154 4.29 -5.27 -9.89
N GLU A 155 5.32 -4.45 -9.77
CA GLU A 155 6.44 -4.69 -8.88
C GLU A 155 6.81 -3.43 -8.09
N ALA A 156 7.13 -3.60 -6.81
CA ALA A 156 7.62 -2.51 -5.98
C ALA A 156 8.82 -2.92 -5.14
N HIS A 157 9.58 -1.91 -4.70
CA HIS A 157 10.65 -2.07 -3.73
C HIS A 157 10.80 -0.81 -2.87
N VAL A 158 11.57 -0.89 -1.80
CA VAL A 158 11.95 0.30 -1.05
C VAL A 158 13.00 1.08 -1.83
N GLY A 159 12.61 2.25 -2.32
CA GLY A 159 13.47 3.16 -3.07
C GLY A 159 14.33 4.06 -2.18
N ALA A 160 13.85 4.39 -0.96
CA ALA A 160 14.63 5.16 0.00
C ALA A 160 14.24 4.90 1.45
N ILE A 161 15.21 5.01 2.37
CA ILE A 161 15.00 5.15 3.82
C ILE A 161 15.87 6.29 4.32
N ALA A 162 15.28 7.29 4.96
CA ALA A 162 15.93 8.55 5.31
C ALA A 162 16.65 9.17 4.09
N SER A 163 17.95 9.41 4.18
CA SER A 163 18.80 9.93 3.10
C SER A 163 19.45 8.85 2.25
N VAL A 164 19.19 7.57 2.50
CA VAL A 164 19.74 6.46 1.71
C VAL A 164 18.82 6.15 0.53
N GLU A 165 19.29 6.50 -0.65
CA GLU A 165 18.61 6.21 -1.92
C GLU A 165 19.12 4.89 -2.53
N SER A 166 18.23 4.14 -3.13
CA SER A 166 18.51 2.97 -3.97
C SER A 166 18.68 3.40 -5.42
N LYS A 167 19.41 2.61 -6.19
CA LYS A 167 19.39 2.72 -7.65
C LYS A 167 17.99 2.36 -8.19
N PRO A 168 17.62 2.86 -9.38
CA PRO A 168 16.36 2.52 -10.02
C PRO A 168 16.13 1.02 -10.13
N MET A 169 14.90 0.57 -9.93
CA MET A 169 14.51 -0.84 -9.85
C MET A 169 14.87 -1.64 -11.12
N ASN A 170 14.71 -1.04 -12.30
CA ASN A 170 15.03 -1.62 -13.60
C ASN A 170 16.52 -1.91 -13.82
N THR A 171 17.42 -1.28 -13.03
CA THR A 171 18.85 -1.53 -13.05
C THR A 171 19.28 -2.63 -12.08
N GLN A 172 18.34 -3.21 -11.33
CA GLN A 172 18.56 -4.20 -10.28
C GLN A 172 17.68 -5.43 -10.54
N PRO A 173 18.08 -6.34 -11.44
CA PRO A 173 17.22 -7.43 -11.92
C PRO A 173 16.88 -8.44 -10.83
N GLU A 174 17.77 -8.65 -9.86
CA GLU A 174 17.56 -9.63 -8.80
C GLU A 174 16.72 -9.06 -7.66
N ARG A 175 15.55 -9.67 -7.42
CA ARG A 175 14.56 -9.11 -6.47
C ARG A 175 15.05 -9.08 -5.02
N TRP A 176 15.76 -10.11 -4.59
CA TRP A 176 16.22 -10.25 -3.20
C TRP A 176 17.60 -10.91 -3.14
N ALA A 177 18.63 -10.21 -3.60
CA ALA A 177 19.99 -10.72 -3.78
C ALA A 177 20.67 -11.20 -2.48
N ASN A 178 20.33 -10.61 -1.34
CA ASN A 178 20.91 -10.96 -0.04
C ASN A 178 19.92 -10.72 1.12
N GLU A 179 20.32 -11.04 2.35
CA GLU A 179 19.45 -10.88 3.52
C GLU A 179 19.05 -9.41 3.78
N ALA A 180 19.95 -8.44 3.57
CA ALA A 180 19.61 -7.02 3.71
C ALA A 180 18.55 -6.60 2.67
N CYS A 181 18.65 -7.08 1.42
CA CYS A 181 17.63 -6.88 0.40
C CYS A 181 16.28 -7.46 0.81
N LYS A 182 16.26 -8.66 1.36
CA LYS A 182 15.03 -9.31 1.85
C LYS A 182 14.43 -8.53 3.01
N GLU A 183 15.26 -8.11 3.96
CA GLU A 183 14.83 -7.41 5.17
C GLU A 183 14.30 -6.02 4.87
N MET A 184 15.01 -5.25 4.04
CA MET A 184 14.61 -3.89 3.66
C MET A 184 13.66 -3.85 2.45
N ARG A 185 13.39 -4.98 1.79
CA ARG A 185 12.62 -5.03 0.56
C ARG A 185 13.17 -4.07 -0.51
N CYS A 186 14.48 -3.92 -0.55
CA CYS A 186 15.22 -3.08 -1.49
C CYS A 186 16.00 -3.98 -2.46
N ARG A 187 15.95 -3.70 -3.76
CA ARG A 187 16.66 -4.49 -4.77
C ARG A 187 18.14 -4.15 -4.86
N ASP A 188 18.55 -2.95 -4.44
CA ASP A 188 19.95 -2.52 -4.45
C ASP A 188 20.69 -3.07 -3.22
N PRO A 189 21.64 -4.02 -3.40
CA PRO A 189 22.33 -4.65 -2.28
C PRO A 189 23.14 -3.69 -1.41
N GLU A 190 23.74 -2.67 -2.01
CA GLU A 190 24.55 -1.69 -1.28
C GLU A 190 23.69 -0.67 -0.54
N ALA A 191 22.60 -0.21 -1.17
CA ALA A 191 21.62 0.63 -0.49
C ALA A 191 20.95 -0.13 0.65
N ALA A 192 20.56 -1.39 0.45
CA ALA A 192 19.91 -2.21 1.47
C ALA A 192 20.77 -2.36 2.73
N LYS A 193 22.08 -2.57 2.61
CA LYS A 193 23.00 -2.61 3.77
C LYS A 193 23.01 -1.31 4.54
N ARG A 194 23.14 -0.18 3.85
CA ARG A 194 23.12 1.17 4.48
C ARG A 194 21.75 1.48 5.10
N MET A 195 20.66 1.03 4.48
CA MET A 195 19.31 1.16 5.04
C MET A 195 19.17 0.40 6.36
N VAL A 196 19.73 -0.81 6.45
CA VAL A 196 19.78 -1.61 7.71
C VAL A 196 20.47 -0.80 8.81
N GLU A 197 21.63 -0.20 8.51
CA GLU A 197 22.40 0.61 9.50
C GLU A 197 21.60 1.84 9.98
N VAL A 198 20.96 2.56 9.07
CA VAL A 198 20.12 3.71 9.39
C VAL A 198 18.91 3.32 10.25
N VAL A 199 18.21 2.25 9.88
CA VAL A 199 17.05 1.77 10.65
C VAL A 199 17.48 1.33 12.06
N GLU A 200 18.60 0.62 12.18
CA GLU A 200 19.12 0.20 13.47
C GLU A 200 19.52 1.40 14.34
N HIS A 201 20.17 2.40 13.76
CA HIS A 201 20.52 3.64 14.48
C HIS A 201 19.26 4.30 15.08
N HIS A 202 18.21 4.50 14.28
CA HIS A 202 16.98 5.11 14.77
C HIS A 202 16.26 4.24 15.80
N ARG A 203 16.23 2.92 15.61
CA ARG A 203 15.66 1.97 16.56
C ARG A 203 16.37 2.02 17.94
N MET A 204 17.71 2.08 17.94
CA MET A 204 18.51 2.19 19.18
C MET A 204 18.26 3.51 19.91
N ASN A 205 17.92 4.56 19.17
CA ASN A 205 17.53 5.87 19.72
C ASN A 205 16.01 5.96 20.03
N LEU A 206 15.30 4.82 20.11
CA LEU A 206 13.87 4.74 20.43
C LEU A 206 12.99 5.56 19.47
N ASN A 207 13.46 5.79 18.26
CA ASN A 207 12.85 6.65 17.23
C ASN A 207 12.50 5.87 15.98
N SER A 208 11.91 6.54 15.01
CA SER A 208 11.49 6.00 13.72
C SER A 208 11.97 6.89 12.57
N VAL A 209 11.91 6.37 11.35
CA VAL A 209 12.39 7.05 10.14
C VAL A 209 11.41 6.87 8.98
N GLY A 210 11.38 7.88 8.08
CA GLY A 210 10.57 7.86 6.86
C GLY A 210 11.16 6.97 5.79
N SER A 211 10.34 6.66 4.79
CA SER A 211 10.73 5.80 3.66
C SER A 211 9.96 6.16 2.40
N ARG A 212 10.48 5.73 1.25
CA ARG A 212 9.82 5.78 -0.05
C ARG A 212 9.75 4.37 -0.63
N VAL A 213 8.62 4.04 -1.23
CA VAL A 213 8.42 2.81 -2.01
C VAL A 213 8.25 3.22 -3.46
N ASP A 214 9.06 2.64 -4.33
CA ASP A 214 9.00 2.83 -5.77
C ASP A 214 8.31 1.62 -6.40
N LEU A 215 7.38 1.90 -7.33
CA LEU A 215 6.56 0.93 -8.03
C LEU A 215 6.78 1.08 -9.53
N THR A 216 6.79 -0.04 -10.24
CA THR A 216 6.73 -0.10 -11.69
C THR A 216 5.58 -1.01 -12.13
N VAL A 217 4.82 -0.56 -13.12
CA VAL A 217 3.80 -1.36 -13.82
C VAL A 217 4.25 -1.52 -15.26
N GLN A 218 4.19 -2.75 -15.76
CA GLN A 218 4.55 -3.09 -17.15
C GLN A 218 3.44 -3.90 -17.81
N GLY A 219 3.41 -3.92 -19.15
CA GLY A 219 2.49 -4.72 -19.92
C GLY A 219 1.07 -4.18 -20.02
N LEU A 220 0.82 -2.93 -19.60
CA LEU A 220 -0.49 -2.31 -19.81
C LEU A 220 -0.77 -2.11 -21.29
N PRO A 221 -1.95 -2.49 -21.77
CA PRO A 221 -2.35 -2.22 -23.14
C PRO A 221 -2.54 -0.71 -23.38
N LEU A 222 -2.14 -0.26 -24.56
CA LEU A 222 -2.33 1.11 -24.99
C LEU A 222 -3.82 1.50 -24.91
N GLY A 223 -4.10 2.64 -24.26
CA GLY A 223 -5.45 3.18 -24.12
C GLY A 223 -6.23 2.66 -22.91
N LEU A 224 -5.69 1.74 -22.11
CA LEU A 224 -6.31 1.38 -20.84
C LEU A 224 -6.36 2.59 -19.90
N GLY A 225 -7.46 2.79 -19.20
CA GLY A 225 -7.69 3.90 -18.29
C GLY A 225 -8.91 4.73 -18.70
N GLU A 226 -9.07 5.87 -18.06
CA GLU A 226 -10.15 6.81 -18.27
C GLU A 226 -9.59 8.25 -18.33
N PRO A 227 -10.30 9.20 -18.93
CA PRO A 227 -9.89 10.60 -18.87
C PRO A 227 -10.19 11.23 -17.50
N TRP A 228 -9.53 12.34 -17.19
CA TRP A 228 -9.76 13.20 -16.04
C TRP A 228 -9.64 12.48 -14.68
N PHE A 229 -10.73 12.53 -13.90
CA PHE A 229 -10.73 12.14 -12.47
C PHE A 229 -10.54 10.63 -12.23
N ASP A 230 -10.91 9.82 -13.19
CA ASP A 230 -10.81 8.36 -13.16
C ASP A 230 -9.64 7.84 -13.99
N GLY A 231 -8.78 8.73 -14.49
CA GLY A 231 -7.54 8.35 -15.16
C GLY A 231 -6.63 7.51 -14.26
N ILE A 232 -5.68 6.80 -14.87
CA ILE A 232 -4.76 5.92 -14.13
C ILE A 232 -4.07 6.66 -12.98
N GLU A 233 -3.46 7.84 -13.25
CA GLU A 233 -2.73 8.58 -12.22
C GLU A 233 -3.65 9.09 -11.09
N PRO A 234 -4.80 9.75 -11.35
CA PRO A 234 -5.74 10.15 -10.32
C PRO A 234 -6.26 8.98 -9.49
N ALA A 235 -6.64 7.87 -10.12
CA ALA A 235 -7.15 6.68 -9.43
C ALA A 235 -6.07 6.03 -8.57
N MET A 236 -4.86 5.86 -9.10
CA MET A 236 -3.70 5.36 -8.35
C MET A 236 -3.31 6.32 -7.23
N ALA A 237 -3.26 7.64 -7.48
CA ALA A 237 -2.92 8.63 -6.45
C ALA A 237 -3.90 8.57 -5.27
N ARG A 238 -5.22 8.50 -5.54
CA ARG A 238 -6.26 8.31 -4.52
C ARG A 238 -6.01 7.04 -3.70
N ALA A 239 -5.72 5.93 -4.37
CA ALA A 239 -5.45 4.66 -3.72
C ALA A 239 -4.17 4.70 -2.87
N MET A 240 -3.06 5.18 -3.41
CA MET A 240 -1.77 5.28 -2.70
C MET A 240 -1.84 6.23 -1.50
N MET A 241 -2.48 7.40 -1.66
CA MET A 241 -2.65 8.36 -0.56
C MET A 241 -3.60 7.86 0.54
N SER A 242 -4.43 6.85 0.27
CA SER A 242 -5.27 6.21 1.29
C SER A 242 -4.52 5.19 2.16
N ILE A 243 -3.32 4.77 1.76
CA ILE A 243 -2.47 3.89 2.58
C ILE A 243 -2.07 4.63 3.87
N PRO A 244 -2.25 4.01 5.06
CA PRO A 244 -1.86 4.66 6.31
C PRO A 244 -0.41 5.13 6.30
N ALA A 245 -0.19 6.37 6.74
CA ALA A 245 1.09 7.08 6.76
C ALA A 245 1.65 7.55 5.41
N ALA A 246 1.01 7.31 4.27
CA ALA A 246 1.38 7.94 3.01
C ALA A 246 1.26 9.47 3.12
N ARG A 247 2.23 10.21 2.51
CA ARG A 247 2.31 11.67 2.55
C ARG A 247 2.61 12.29 1.19
N GLY A 248 2.95 11.52 0.21
CA GLY A 248 3.20 11.99 -1.13
C GLY A 248 3.18 10.85 -2.12
N VAL A 249 2.78 11.16 -3.34
CA VAL A 249 2.84 10.26 -4.48
C VAL A 249 3.35 11.05 -5.68
N THR A 250 4.19 10.43 -6.50
CA THR A 250 4.67 11.00 -7.76
C THR A 250 4.58 9.95 -8.86
N PHE A 251 4.41 10.42 -10.09
CA PHE A 251 4.39 9.59 -11.30
C PHE A 251 5.47 10.07 -12.26
N GLY A 252 6.05 9.14 -13.03
CA GLY A 252 7.06 9.43 -14.02
C GLY A 252 8.24 10.22 -13.45
N ARG A 253 8.49 11.41 -13.99
CA ARG A 253 9.54 12.33 -13.54
C ARG A 253 9.15 13.15 -12.30
N GLY A 254 7.89 13.08 -11.87
CA GLY A 254 7.39 13.78 -10.68
C GLY A 254 7.59 15.30 -10.74
N PHE A 255 8.14 15.89 -9.70
CA PHE A 255 8.40 17.34 -9.62
C PHE A 255 9.57 17.83 -10.48
N ASP A 256 10.41 16.94 -11.01
CA ASP A 256 11.53 17.31 -11.87
C ASP A 256 11.06 17.96 -13.18
N VAL A 257 9.82 17.70 -13.60
CA VAL A 257 9.20 18.30 -14.80
C VAL A 257 9.18 19.84 -14.76
N VAL A 258 9.19 20.45 -13.57
CA VAL A 258 9.16 21.90 -13.40
C VAL A 258 10.41 22.58 -14.02
N GLY A 259 11.54 21.87 -14.02
CA GLY A 259 12.80 22.35 -14.59
C GLY A 259 12.99 22.01 -16.07
N MET A 260 12.05 21.30 -16.71
CA MET A 260 12.18 20.80 -18.08
C MET A 260 11.49 21.71 -19.10
N THR A 261 12.01 21.73 -20.30
CA THR A 261 11.30 22.29 -21.47
C THR A 261 10.41 21.21 -22.11
N GLY A 262 9.39 21.62 -22.88
CA GLY A 262 8.56 20.67 -23.61
C GLY A 262 9.35 19.75 -24.54
N LYS A 263 10.44 20.25 -25.15
CA LYS A 263 11.31 19.43 -26.01
C LYS A 263 12.08 18.36 -25.25
N GLU A 264 12.45 18.61 -24.00
CA GLU A 264 13.15 17.66 -23.12
C GLU A 264 12.19 16.63 -22.52
N HIS A 265 10.94 17.01 -22.30
CA HIS A 265 9.94 16.14 -21.69
C HIS A 265 9.21 15.25 -22.72
N ASN A 266 8.93 15.78 -23.92
CA ASN A 266 8.09 15.09 -24.90
C ASN A 266 8.79 13.87 -25.50
N ASP A 267 8.15 12.71 -25.38
CA ASP A 267 8.57 11.48 -26.03
C ASP A 267 7.92 11.35 -27.44
N SER A 268 8.72 10.97 -28.42
CA SER A 268 8.22 10.76 -29.79
C SER A 268 7.55 9.40 -29.92
N TRP A 269 6.47 9.33 -30.73
CA TRP A 269 5.89 8.07 -31.14
C TRP A 269 6.72 7.43 -32.25
N GLY A 270 6.98 6.13 -32.12
CA GLY A 270 7.64 5.27 -33.11
C GLY A 270 6.89 3.96 -33.32
N GLY A 271 7.56 2.95 -33.85
CA GLY A 271 6.97 1.66 -34.16
C GLY A 271 6.17 1.66 -35.45
N THR A 272 5.02 0.97 -35.47
CA THR A 272 4.12 0.91 -36.63
C THR A 272 2.71 1.40 -36.23
N PRO A 273 1.84 1.74 -37.20
CA PRO A 273 0.46 2.16 -36.90
C PRO A 273 -0.33 1.14 -36.05
N ASN A 274 -0.03 -0.16 -36.19
CA ASN A 274 -0.68 -1.23 -35.43
C ASN A 274 0.04 -1.59 -34.13
N ALA A 275 1.26 -1.11 -33.93
CA ALA A 275 2.07 -1.32 -32.73
C ALA A 275 2.90 -0.06 -32.42
N PRO A 276 2.26 1.06 -32.07
CA PRO A 276 2.97 2.28 -31.71
C PRO A 276 3.66 2.12 -30.38
N VAL A 277 4.84 2.74 -30.25
CA VAL A 277 5.64 2.75 -29.02
C VAL A 277 6.18 4.14 -28.76
N LEU A 278 6.30 4.53 -27.50
CA LEU A 278 7.01 5.75 -27.12
C LEU A 278 8.53 5.51 -27.17
N LEU A 279 9.25 6.46 -27.77
CA LEU A 279 10.70 6.46 -27.89
C LEU A 279 11.26 7.46 -26.87
N GLY A 280 12.07 6.98 -25.93
CA GLY A 280 12.70 7.83 -24.92
C GLY A 280 13.36 6.98 -23.83
N ASP A 281 14.24 7.61 -23.05
CA ASP A 281 14.93 6.93 -21.94
C ASP A 281 13.99 6.66 -20.76
N LYS A 282 12.99 7.52 -20.58
CA LYS A 282 11.97 7.42 -19.52
C LYS A 282 10.63 7.90 -20.06
N PRO A 283 10.02 7.13 -20.96
CA PRO A 283 8.75 7.53 -21.58
C PRO A 283 7.65 7.58 -20.53
N ASP A 284 6.73 8.53 -20.68
CA ASP A 284 5.55 8.60 -19.81
C ASP A 284 4.63 7.41 -20.06
N GLY A 285 4.39 6.64 -19.01
CA GLY A 285 3.49 5.48 -19.04
C GLY A 285 2.02 5.86 -19.13
N VAL A 286 1.68 7.13 -18.88
CA VAL A 286 0.31 7.65 -18.87
C VAL A 286 0.27 9.01 -19.56
N LEU A 287 -0.67 9.19 -20.50
CA LEU A 287 -0.98 10.47 -21.12
C LEU A 287 -2.50 10.70 -21.04
N ALA A 288 -2.91 11.85 -20.52
CA ALA A 288 -4.32 12.22 -20.35
C ALA A 288 -5.18 11.17 -19.59
N GLY A 289 -4.57 10.42 -18.67
CA GLY A 289 -5.21 9.37 -17.87
C GLY A 289 -5.20 7.99 -18.51
N LEU A 290 -4.67 7.83 -19.71
CA LEU A 290 -4.65 6.59 -20.49
C LEU A 290 -3.23 6.02 -20.60
N ALA A 291 -3.11 4.68 -20.50
CA ALA A 291 -1.84 3.99 -20.66
C ALA A 291 -1.26 4.17 -22.08
N THR A 292 0.02 4.43 -22.17
CA THR A 292 0.77 4.57 -23.42
C THR A 292 1.39 3.27 -23.92
N GLY A 293 1.30 2.19 -23.13
CA GLY A 293 2.04 0.95 -23.37
C GLY A 293 3.46 0.95 -22.77
N ALA A 294 4.02 2.13 -22.45
CA ALA A 294 5.29 2.23 -21.73
C ALA A 294 5.11 1.92 -20.22
N PRO A 295 6.19 1.56 -19.52
CA PRO A 295 6.11 1.32 -18.08
C PRO A 295 5.63 2.55 -17.29
N ILE A 296 4.74 2.33 -16.32
CA ILE A 296 4.36 3.37 -15.38
C ILE A 296 5.29 3.29 -14.17
N HIS A 297 5.89 4.41 -13.80
CA HIS A 297 6.67 4.56 -12.58
C HIS A 297 5.91 5.41 -11.57
N CYS A 298 5.80 4.91 -10.34
CA CYS A 298 5.13 5.61 -9.24
C CYS A 298 5.97 5.51 -7.98
N SER A 299 6.08 6.59 -7.22
CA SER A 299 6.76 6.60 -5.93
C SER A 299 5.81 7.07 -4.82
N VAL A 300 5.83 6.39 -3.68
CA VAL A 300 4.97 6.70 -2.52
C VAL A 300 5.85 6.98 -1.30
N ALA A 301 5.74 8.18 -0.75
CA ALA A 301 6.46 8.60 0.44
C ALA A 301 5.64 8.30 1.71
N PHE A 302 6.28 7.67 2.69
CA PHE A 302 5.72 7.36 4.00
C PHE A 302 6.42 8.15 5.10
N LYS A 303 5.62 8.82 5.95
CA LYS A 303 6.17 9.50 7.13
C LYS A 303 6.74 8.49 8.12
N PRO A 304 7.63 8.92 9.04
CA PRO A 304 8.03 8.11 10.17
C PRO A 304 6.82 7.61 10.97
N PRO A 305 6.80 6.35 11.45
CA PRO A 305 5.81 5.87 12.41
C PRO A 305 5.69 6.79 13.61
N SER A 306 4.46 7.22 13.94
CA SER A 306 4.23 8.18 15.04
C SER A 306 4.34 7.55 16.43
N SER A 307 4.13 6.24 16.54
CA SER A 307 4.27 5.52 17.82
C SER A 307 5.72 5.15 18.03
N ILE A 308 6.42 5.93 18.85
CA ILE A 308 7.84 5.74 19.21
C ILE A 308 8.00 5.56 20.72
N ALA A 309 9.07 4.93 21.13
CA ALA A 309 9.37 4.69 22.55
C ALA A 309 10.16 5.86 23.20
N ALA A 310 10.63 6.83 22.43
CA ALA A 310 11.16 8.06 22.96
C ALA A 310 10.05 8.88 23.63
N GLU A 311 10.38 9.53 24.75
CA GLU A 311 9.43 10.40 25.43
C GLU A 311 9.03 11.58 24.53
N GLN A 312 7.74 11.84 24.48
CA GLN A 312 7.13 12.96 23.77
C GLN A 312 6.21 13.72 24.74
N VAL A 313 5.79 14.91 24.37
CA VAL A 313 4.84 15.70 25.17
C VAL A 313 3.54 15.79 24.37
N THR A 314 2.40 15.56 25.05
CA THR A 314 1.07 15.64 24.47
C THR A 314 0.08 16.26 25.44
N LEU A 315 -1.08 16.69 24.91
CA LEU A 315 -2.17 17.20 25.71
C LEU A 315 -2.88 16.05 26.45
N ASN A 316 -3.00 16.16 27.78
CA ASN A 316 -3.97 15.35 28.52
C ASN A 316 -5.37 15.98 28.35
N ILE A 317 -6.27 15.25 27.70
CA ILE A 317 -7.60 15.78 27.34
C ILE A 317 -8.52 15.99 28.55
N ASN A 318 -8.24 15.37 29.69
CA ASN A 318 -9.03 15.50 30.91
C ASN A 318 -8.60 16.71 31.76
N THR A 319 -7.29 16.97 31.82
CA THR A 319 -6.73 18.06 32.66
C THR A 319 -6.50 19.35 31.88
N GLY A 320 -6.38 19.27 30.55
CA GLY A 320 -5.98 20.38 29.69
C GLY A 320 -4.50 20.72 29.76
N SER A 321 -3.68 19.93 30.46
CA SER A 321 -2.23 20.14 30.64
C SER A 321 -1.42 19.39 29.59
N MET A 322 -0.23 19.95 29.27
CA MET A 322 0.78 19.24 28.48
C MET A 322 1.55 18.27 29.39
N GLU A 323 1.55 16.99 29.05
CA GLU A 323 2.14 15.94 29.87
C GLU A 323 3.05 15.04 29.06
N PRO A 324 4.10 14.43 29.69
CA PRO A 324 4.97 13.48 29.02
C PRO A 324 4.23 12.19 28.69
N LEU A 325 4.52 11.63 27.51
CA LEU A 325 4.00 10.37 27.03
C LEU A 325 5.12 9.50 26.48
N VAL A 326 5.25 8.28 27.01
CA VAL A 326 6.08 7.21 26.44
C VAL A 326 5.15 6.11 25.94
N VAL A 327 5.13 5.90 24.61
CA VAL A 327 4.30 4.86 24.01
C VAL A 327 5.04 3.52 24.12
N LYS A 328 4.58 2.67 25.05
CA LYS A 328 5.10 1.32 25.20
C LYS A 328 4.50 0.39 24.13
N GLY A 329 5.25 -0.62 23.71
CA GLY A 329 4.72 -1.64 22.78
C GLY A 329 5.69 -1.99 21.67
N ARG A 330 5.16 -2.71 20.66
CA ARG A 330 5.91 -3.19 19.51
C ARG A 330 5.69 -2.23 18.33
N HIS A 331 6.66 -1.36 18.09
CA HIS A 331 6.59 -0.36 17.02
C HIS A 331 7.56 -0.71 15.90
N ASP A 332 7.12 -0.50 14.66
CA ASP A 332 8.01 -0.58 13.49
C ASP A 332 8.88 0.69 13.45
N PRO A 333 10.21 0.60 13.35
CA PRO A 333 11.05 1.79 13.20
C PRO A 333 10.95 2.44 11.82
N VAL A 334 10.45 1.70 10.83
CA VAL A 334 10.25 2.16 9.45
C VAL A 334 9.08 1.39 8.82
N LEU A 335 8.33 2.02 7.91
CA LEU A 335 7.16 1.40 7.25
C LEU A 335 7.46 0.81 5.87
N GLY A 336 8.44 1.35 5.14
CA GLY A 336 8.73 0.99 3.75
C GLY A 336 8.73 -0.51 3.46
N PRO A 337 9.49 -1.33 4.18
CA PRO A 337 9.55 -2.77 3.92
C PRO A 337 8.21 -3.49 3.97
N ARG A 338 7.29 -3.04 4.83
CA ARG A 338 5.92 -3.58 4.92
C ARG A 338 4.96 -2.97 3.92
N ALA A 339 5.23 -1.73 3.52
CA ALA A 339 4.41 -0.99 2.58
C ALA A 339 4.56 -1.50 1.15
N VAL A 340 5.67 -2.15 0.78
CA VAL A 340 5.91 -2.70 -0.57
C VAL A 340 4.72 -3.55 -1.04
N ALA A 341 4.35 -4.58 -0.29
CA ALA A 341 3.22 -5.44 -0.66
C ALA A 341 1.86 -4.71 -0.70
N VAL A 342 1.72 -3.64 0.08
CA VAL A 342 0.49 -2.83 0.09
C VAL A 342 0.43 -1.91 -1.13
N VAL A 343 1.54 -1.31 -1.51
CA VAL A 343 1.65 -0.46 -2.72
C VAL A 343 1.40 -1.30 -3.98
N GLU A 344 2.01 -2.49 -4.08
CA GLU A 344 1.72 -3.45 -5.15
C GLU A 344 0.21 -3.79 -5.20
N ALA A 345 -0.37 -4.14 -4.05
CA ALA A 345 -1.78 -4.52 -3.95
C ALA A 345 -2.72 -3.38 -4.38
N MET A 346 -2.48 -2.15 -3.95
CA MET A 346 -3.32 -1.01 -4.31
C MET A 346 -3.25 -0.70 -5.81
N ALA A 347 -2.07 -0.80 -6.42
CA ALA A 347 -1.92 -0.66 -7.87
C ALA A 347 -2.70 -1.75 -8.62
N MET A 348 -2.54 -3.02 -8.22
CA MET A 348 -3.25 -4.14 -8.85
C MET A 348 -4.78 -3.97 -8.78
N LEU A 349 -5.31 -3.57 -7.62
CA LEU A 349 -6.75 -3.37 -7.44
C LEU A 349 -7.30 -2.25 -8.32
N VAL A 350 -6.60 -1.11 -8.40
CA VAL A 350 -6.98 0.01 -9.28
C VAL A 350 -6.91 -0.38 -10.76
N LEU A 351 -5.82 -1.03 -11.17
CA LEU A 351 -5.64 -1.43 -12.57
C LEU A 351 -6.65 -2.51 -12.98
N THR A 352 -7.03 -3.40 -12.07
CA THR A 352 -8.08 -4.39 -12.33
C THR A 352 -9.44 -3.69 -12.53
N ASP A 353 -9.79 -2.71 -11.68
CA ASP A 353 -11.01 -1.92 -11.84
C ASP A 353 -11.06 -1.20 -13.18
N LEU A 354 -9.97 -0.51 -13.55
CA LEU A 354 -9.87 0.20 -14.83
C LEU A 354 -9.90 -0.75 -16.04
N ALA A 355 -9.28 -1.91 -15.94
CA ALA A 355 -9.24 -2.90 -17.01
C ALA A 355 -10.63 -3.54 -17.26
N LEU A 356 -11.39 -3.80 -16.19
CA LEU A 356 -12.78 -4.27 -16.30
C LEU A 356 -13.68 -3.19 -16.89
N ARG A 357 -13.59 -1.95 -16.41
CA ARG A 357 -14.37 -0.80 -16.92
C ARG A 357 -14.13 -0.55 -18.40
N GLY A 358 -12.89 -0.63 -18.85
CA GLY A 358 -12.48 -0.39 -20.24
C GLY A 358 -12.71 -1.58 -21.18
N GLY A 359 -13.22 -2.73 -20.69
CA GLY A 359 -13.40 -3.94 -21.50
C GLY A 359 -12.09 -4.60 -21.94
N PHE A 360 -10.98 -4.32 -21.23
CA PHE A 360 -9.69 -4.99 -21.45
C PHE A 360 -9.63 -6.36 -20.77
N ILE A 361 -10.55 -6.61 -19.87
CA ILE A 361 -10.81 -7.89 -19.21
C ILE A 361 -12.29 -8.19 -19.35
N ASP A 362 -12.62 -9.41 -19.79
CA ASP A 362 -14.01 -9.86 -19.91
C ASP A 362 -14.64 -10.06 -18.52
N GLU A 363 -15.95 -9.75 -18.42
CA GLU A 363 -16.76 -9.95 -17.20
C GLU A 363 -17.03 -11.42 -16.90
#